data_6eabafef0f429185016ec6365f807d7f
#
_entry.id   6eabafef0f429185016ec6365f807d7f
#
_cell.length_a   1.000
_cell.length_b   1.000
_cell.length_c   1.000
_cell.angle_alpha   90.00
_cell.angle_beta   90.00
_cell.angle_gamma   90.00
#
_symmetry.space_group_name_H-M   'P 1'
#
loop_
_entity.id
_entity.type
_entity.pdbx_description
1 polymer ?
#
loop_
_entity_poly.entity_id
_entity_poly.type
_entity_poly.pdbx_seq_one_letter_code
_entity_poly.pdbx_strand_id
1 'polypeptide(L)'
;MKIPLRYQNTEYDCGTTSFINALAYLYDREDVPVSLIKAVYKYTLDVEGEDGIIGKGGTSRKHAELLARYFVKYANENKNFNISCRVLSKDKVNLFDMKKTVDNNGVIIARCWQSVEHYVLITKIDDNFAYIFDPYYLNEDYYYDDEDVTIVLHETFTHNRIARIERLFTEEKKDFSLLKESDREVILINR
;
A
#
# COMPACT_ATOMS: atom_id res chain seq x y z
N MET A 1 4.30 -9.05 -19.32
CA MET A 1 2.82 -8.95 -19.35
C MET A 1 2.29 -8.52 -17.98
N LYS A 2 1.50 -7.45 -17.91
CA LYS A 2 0.83 -7.02 -16.65
C LYS A 2 -0.20 -8.05 -16.19
N ILE A 3 -0.35 -8.16 -14.87
CA ILE A 3 -1.38 -8.99 -14.23
C ILE A 3 -2.30 -8.11 -13.39
N PRO A 4 -3.57 -8.51 -13.18
CA PRO A 4 -4.46 -7.80 -12.26
C PRO A 4 -3.87 -7.76 -10.85
N LEU A 5 -4.16 -6.67 -10.15
CA LEU A 5 -3.92 -6.58 -8.71
C LEU A 5 -4.86 -7.54 -7.98
N ARG A 6 -4.43 -8.05 -6.85
CA ARG A 6 -5.13 -9.10 -6.14
C ARG A 6 -5.61 -8.70 -4.76
N TYR A 7 -6.67 -9.34 -4.34
CA TYR A 7 -7.16 -9.24 -2.98
C TYR A 7 -6.32 -10.12 -2.03
N GLN A 8 -6.34 -9.80 -0.75
CA GLN A 8 -5.72 -10.60 0.30
C GLN A 8 -6.48 -11.93 0.50
N ASN A 9 -5.78 -12.92 1.02
CA ASN A 9 -6.35 -14.26 1.24
C ASN A 9 -6.82 -14.47 2.68
N THR A 10 -6.36 -13.66 3.62
CA THR A 10 -6.67 -13.74 5.05
C THR A 10 -6.97 -12.37 5.60
N GLU A 11 -7.44 -12.28 6.85
CA GLU A 11 -7.69 -11.00 7.54
C GLU A 11 -6.39 -10.22 7.86
N TYR A 12 -5.21 -10.82 7.67
CA TYR A 12 -3.96 -10.30 8.22
C TYR A 12 -2.94 -9.89 7.15
N ASP A 13 -3.10 -10.33 5.91
CA ASP A 13 -2.06 -10.19 4.87
C ASP A 13 -2.20 -8.95 3.97
N CYS A 14 -2.88 -7.89 4.45
CA CYS A 14 -3.00 -6.63 3.72
C CYS A 14 -1.62 -6.04 3.35
N GLY A 15 -0.66 -6.03 4.28
CA GLY A 15 0.70 -5.56 4.02
C GLY A 15 1.40 -6.41 2.97
N THR A 16 1.38 -7.74 3.12
CA THR A 16 1.95 -8.68 2.15
C THR A 16 1.39 -8.44 0.75
N THR A 17 0.07 -8.37 0.66
CA THR A 17 -0.64 -8.22 -0.61
C THR A 17 -0.39 -6.87 -1.24
N SER A 18 -0.35 -5.78 -0.46
CA SER A 18 -0.05 -4.44 -0.96
C SER A 18 1.36 -4.33 -1.55
N PHE A 19 2.39 -4.95 -0.92
CA PHE A 19 3.74 -4.97 -1.48
C PHE A 19 3.83 -5.81 -2.76
N ILE A 20 3.13 -6.94 -2.83
CA ILE A 20 3.08 -7.76 -4.05
C ILE A 20 2.35 -6.99 -5.15
N ASN A 21 1.24 -6.32 -4.85
CA ASN A 21 0.52 -5.48 -5.79
C ASN A 21 1.38 -4.31 -6.29
N ALA A 22 2.21 -3.69 -5.44
CA ALA A 22 3.16 -2.67 -5.86
C ALA A 22 4.14 -3.19 -6.92
N LEU A 23 4.70 -4.38 -6.72
CA LEU A 23 5.57 -5.02 -7.71
C LEU A 23 4.81 -5.37 -9.00
N ALA A 24 3.60 -5.90 -8.89
CA ALA A 24 2.76 -6.24 -10.04
C ALA A 24 2.34 -5.00 -10.86
N TYR A 25 2.11 -3.87 -10.20
CA TYR A 25 1.81 -2.60 -10.85
C TYR A 25 3.01 -2.03 -11.59
N LEU A 26 4.19 -2.01 -10.95
CA LEU A 26 5.40 -1.38 -11.49
C LEU A 26 6.05 -2.22 -12.60
N TYR A 27 5.99 -3.54 -12.53
CA TYR A 27 6.71 -4.43 -13.45
C TYR A 27 5.77 -5.38 -14.17
N ASP A 28 6.22 -5.90 -15.32
CA ASP A 28 5.62 -7.08 -15.91
C ASP A 28 5.98 -8.31 -15.06
N ARG A 29 5.10 -9.31 -15.01
CA ARG A 29 5.28 -10.46 -14.10
C ARG A 29 6.57 -11.24 -14.35
N GLU A 30 7.03 -11.28 -15.60
CA GLU A 30 8.28 -11.93 -16.00
C GLU A 30 9.52 -11.15 -15.53
N ASP A 31 9.38 -9.86 -15.24
CA ASP A 31 10.48 -8.98 -14.78
C ASP A 31 10.59 -8.94 -13.25
N VAL A 32 9.60 -9.45 -12.51
CA VAL A 32 9.64 -9.43 -11.04
C VAL A 32 10.58 -10.51 -10.52
N PRO A 33 11.69 -10.13 -9.83
CA PRO A 33 12.62 -11.10 -9.29
C PRO A 33 12.03 -11.94 -8.17
N VAL A 34 12.23 -13.26 -8.22
CA VAL A 34 11.77 -14.19 -7.17
C VAL A 34 12.29 -13.81 -5.78
N SER A 35 13.50 -13.24 -5.69
CA SER A 35 14.09 -12.76 -4.43
C SER A 35 13.30 -11.64 -3.78
N LEU A 36 12.65 -10.74 -4.55
CA LEU A 36 11.77 -9.71 -3.99
C LEU A 36 10.47 -10.32 -3.46
N ILE A 37 9.88 -11.28 -4.19
CA ILE A 37 8.70 -12.00 -3.71
C ILE A 37 9.01 -12.75 -2.41
N LYS A 38 10.14 -13.45 -2.34
CA LYS A 38 10.58 -14.10 -1.10
C LYS A 38 10.81 -13.12 0.03
N ALA A 39 11.34 -11.92 -0.27
CA ALA A 39 11.53 -10.88 0.74
C ALA A 39 10.20 -10.36 1.28
N VAL A 40 9.19 -10.17 0.43
CA VAL A 40 7.84 -9.80 0.89
C VAL A 40 7.35 -10.79 1.93
N TYR A 41 7.32 -12.07 1.63
CA TYR A 41 6.87 -13.11 2.59
C TYR A 41 7.77 -13.23 3.83
N LYS A 42 9.05 -12.91 3.72
CA LYS A 42 9.99 -12.95 4.84
C LYS A 42 9.79 -11.81 5.84
N TYR A 43 9.48 -10.62 5.34
CA TYR A 43 9.43 -9.39 6.15
C TYR A 43 8.01 -8.98 6.54
N THR A 44 6.98 -9.62 6.03
CA THR A 44 5.58 -9.34 6.39
C THR A 44 5.04 -10.38 7.37
N LEU A 45 3.85 -10.14 7.93
CA LEU A 45 3.20 -11.03 8.90
C LEU A 45 4.07 -11.29 10.14
N ASP A 46 4.67 -10.24 10.67
CA ASP A 46 5.61 -10.30 11.80
C ASP A 46 4.95 -10.01 13.16
N VAL A 47 3.73 -9.51 13.17
CA VAL A 47 3.03 -9.13 14.39
C VAL A 47 2.25 -10.32 14.94
N GLU A 48 2.39 -10.56 16.24
CA GLU A 48 1.63 -11.56 16.97
C GLU A 48 0.17 -11.12 17.14
N GLY A 49 -0.77 -12.03 16.91
CA GLY A 49 -2.19 -11.81 17.17
C GLY A 49 -2.55 -11.98 18.66
N GLU A 50 -3.78 -11.67 19.03
CA GLU A 50 -4.26 -11.79 20.41
C GLU A 50 -4.20 -13.24 20.96
N ASP A 51 -4.20 -14.23 20.06
CA ASP A 51 -4.09 -15.64 20.38
C ASP A 51 -2.63 -16.16 20.45
N GLY A 52 -1.64 -15.26 20.36
CA GLY A 52 -0.22 -15.61 20.42
C GLY A 52 0.34 -16.18 19.10
N ILE A 53 -0.41 -16.16 18.02
CA ILE A 53 0.06 -16.67 16.72
C ILE A 53 0.75 -15.54 15.94
N ILE A 54 2.03 -15.74 15.62
CA ILE A 54 2.79 -14.81 14.78
C ILE A 54 2.15 -14.69 13.38
N GLY A 55 2.00 -13.46 12.92
CA GLY A 55 1.40 -13.11 11.63
C GLY A 55 -0.06 -12.72 11.71
N LYS A 56 -0.81 -13.15 12.72
CA LYS A 56 -2.22 -12.77 12.89
C LYS A 56 -2.43 -11.31 13.31
N GLY A 57 -1.41 -10.62 13.75
CA GLY A 57 -1.42 -9.16 13.96
C GLY A 57 -1.01 -8.36 12.72
N GLY A 58 -0.78 -9.03 11.58
CA GLY A 58 -0.42 -8.38 10.32
C GLY A 58 1.06 -8.01 10.21
N THR A 59 1.33 -6.87 9.56
CA THR A 59 2.68 -6.38 9.29
C THR A 59 2.94 -5.09 10.06
N SER A 60 4.03 -5.07 10.84
CA SER A 60 4.44 -3.88 11.56
C SER A 60 5.08 -2.81 10.66
N ARG A 61 5.03 -1.54 11.11
CA ARG A 61 5.75 -0.42 10.47
C ARG A 61 7.23 -0.73 10.28
N LYS A 62 7.86 -1.25 11.33
CA LYS A 62 9.29 -1.60 11.32
C LYS A 62 9.62 -2.60 10.21
N HIS A 63 8.80 -3.61 10.03
CA HIS A 63 9.04 -4.65 9.03
C HIS A 63 8.68 -4.19 7.61
N ALA A 64 7.65 -3.35 7.44
CA ALA A 64 7.38 -2.68 6.17
C ALA A 64 8.56 -1.79 5.74
N GLU A 65 9.15 -1.03 6.66
CA GLU A 65 10.36 -0.23 6.40
C GLU A 65 11.58 -1.12 6.07
N LEU A 66 11.79 -2.22 6.79
CA LEU A 66 12.87 -3.18 6.49
C LEU A 66 12.72 -3.77 5.09
N LEU A 67 11.50 -4.09 4.68
CA LEU A 67 11.21 -4.58 3.32
C LEU A 67 11.52 -3.51 2.27
N ALA A 68 11.11 -2.25 2.47
CA ALA A 68 11.45 -1.15 1.59
C ALA A 68 12.98 -0.97 1.44
N ARG A 69 13.71 -1.04 2.54
CA ARG A 69 15.19 -1.00 2.53
C ARG A 69 15.80 -2.20 1.80
N TYR A 70 15.20 -3.38 1.93
CA TYR A 70 15.64 -4.56 1.19
C TYR A 70 15.47 -4.38 -0.33
N PHE A 71 14.37 -3.78 -0.78
CA PHE A 71 14.14 -3.49 -2.20
C PHE A 71 15.26 -2.58 -2.75
N VAL A 72 15.58 -1.50 -2.04
CA VAL A 72 16.68 -0.59 -2.43
C VAL A 72 18.03 -1.32 -2.45
N LYS A 73 18.32 -2.13 -1.41
CA LYS A 73 19.54 -2.93 -1.36
C LYS A 73 19.63 -3.87 -2.56
N TYR A 74 18.53 -4.57 -2.88
CA TYR A 74 18.47 -5.48 -4.02
C TYR A 74 18.79 -4.76 -5.34
N ALA A 75 18.22 -3.57 -5.59
CA ALA A 75 18.52 -2.79 -6.78
C ALA A 75 19.99 -2.37 -6.85
N ASN A 76 20.59 -1.96 -5.74
CA ASN A 76 22.01 -1.59 -5.70
C ASN A 76 22.94 -2.77 -6.02
N GLU A 77 22.54 -3.99 -5.66
CA GLU A 77 23.29 -5.23 -5.94
C GLU A 77 23.01 -5.81 -7.34
N ASN A 78 21.90 -5.40 -7.99
CA ASN A 78 21.43 -5.94 -9.26
C ASN A 78 21.17 -4.80 -10.26
N LYS A 79 22.20 -4.32 -10.93
CA LYS A 79 22.18 -3.14 -11.83
C LYS A 79 21.13 -3.16 -12.95
N ASN A 80 20.59 -4.33 -13.29
CA ASN A 80 19.57 -4.49 -14.33
C ASN A 80 18.14 -4.35 -13.77
N PHE A 81 17.98 -4.12 -12.48
CA PHE A 81 16.69 -3.96 -11.83
C PHE A 81 16.65 -2.63 -11.06
N ASN A 82 15.75 -1.76 -11.43
CA ASN A 82 15.60 -0.44 -10.81
C ASN A 82 14.38 -0.44 -9.90
N ILE A 83 14.58 -0.20 -8.62
CA ILE A 83 13.54 0.14 -7.67
C ILE A 83 14.12 1.10 -6.63
N SER A 84 13.40 2.14 -6.31
CA SER A 84 13.73 3.03 -5.22
C SER A 84 12.56 3.12 -4.25
N CYS A 85 12.86 3.18 -2.95
CA CYS A 85 11.86 3.33 -1.91
C CYS A 85 12.26 4.46 -0.96
N ARG A 86 11.31 5.31 -0.61
CA ARG A 86 11.47 6.35 0.41
C ARG A 86 10.34 6.25 1.43
N VAL A 87 10.69 5.99 2.67
CA VAL A 87 9.72 5.95 3.77
C VAL A 87 9.54 7.38 4.30
N LEU A 88 8.29 7.84 4.33
CA LEU A 88 7.90 9.08 4.99
C LEU A 88 7.05 8.72 6.20
N SER A 89 7.33 9.36 7.32
CA SER A 89 6.58 9.15 8.56
C SER A 89 6.31 10.49 9.25
N LYS A 90 5.22 10.54 10.01
CA LYS A 90 4.80 11.69 10.81
C LYS A 90 4.60 12.94 9.95
N ASP A 91 5.16 14.08 10.37
CA ASP A 91 5.13 15.40 9.72
C ASP A 91 5.75 15.41 8.30
N LYS A 92 6.55 14.40 7.98
CA LYS A 92 7.13 14.26 6.63
C LYS A 92 6.15 13.70 5.60
N VAL A 93 5.04 13.11 6.03
CA VAL A 93 4.00 12.64 5.11
C VAL A 93 3.23 13.84 4.57
N ASN A 94 3.36 14.10 3.28
CA ASN A 94 2.74 15.25 2.64
C ASN A 94 2.23 14.91 1.23
N LEU A 95 1.17 15.61 0.82
CA LEU A 95 0.52 15.38 -0.46
C LEU A 95 1.44 15.65 -1.67
N PHE A 96 2.34 16.64 -1.57
CA PHE A 96 3.23 17.01 -2.66
C PHE A 96 4.16 15.84 -3.05
N ASP A 97 4.84 15.23 -2.08
CA ASP A 97 5.72 14.08 -2.32
C ASP A 97 4.96 12.85 -2.80
N MET A 98 3.76 12.63 -2.25
CA MET A 98 2.87 11.55 -2.67
C MET A 98 2.44 11.72 -4.13
N LYS A 99 1.92 12.90 -4.49
CA LYS A 99 1.51 13.22 -5.86
C LYS A 99 2.68 13.12 -6.83
N LYS A 100 3.83 13.71 -6.50
CA LYS A 100 5.05 13.60 -7.30
C LYS A 100 5.47 12.17 -7.58
N THR A 101 5.29 11.25 -6.62
CA THR A 101 5.63 9.83 -6.79
C THR A 101 4.76 9.18 -7.86
N VAL A 102 3.44 9.32 -7.74
CA VAL A 102 2.51 8.70 -8.69
C VAL A 102 2.54 9.36 -10.07
N ASP A 103 2.77 10.66 -10.16
CA ASP A 103 2.96 11.39 -11.42
C ASP A 103 4.22 10.93 -12.18
N ASN A 104 5.22 10.41 -11.47
CA ASN A 104 6.41 9.77 -12.05
C ASN A 104 6.24 8.24 -12.23
N ASN A 105 5.03 7.75 -12.40
CA ASN A 105 4.69 6.33 -12.56
C ASN A 105 5.14 5.44 -11.39
N GLY A 106 5.30 6.02 -10.20
CA GLY A 106 5.49 5.28 -8.97
C GLY A 106 4.17 4.89 -8.33
N VAL A 107 4.27 4.25 -7.17
CA VAL A 107 3.14 3.86 -6.32
C VAL A 107 3.45 4.16 -4.86
N ILE A 108 2.42 4.15 -4.03
CA ILE A 108 2.57 4.42 -2.60
C ILE A 108 1.92 3.28 -1.83
N ILE A 109 2.66 2.68 -0.90
CA ILE A 109 2.06 1.86 0.14
C ILE A 109 1.74 2.78 1.30
N ALA A 110 0.46 2.91 1.61
CA ALA A 110 -0.03 3.76 2.69
C ALA A 110 -0.57 2.89 3.83
N ARG A 111 -0.18 3.24 5.06
CA ARG A 111 -0.77 2.68 6.26
C ARG A 111 -1.90 3.61 6.69
N CYS A 112 -3.11 3.11 6.64
CA CYS A 112 -4.33 3.86 6.94
C CYS A 112 -5.19 3.13 7.99
N TRP A 113 -6.31 3.73 8.35
CA TRP A 113 -7.33 3.13 9.18
C TRP A 113 -8.38 2.41 8.32
N GLN A 114 -8.79 1.23 8.72
CA GLN A 114 -9.96 0.51 8.21
C GLN A 114 -10.46 -0.43 9.32
N SER A 115 -11.20 0.13 10.29
CA SER A 115 -11.54 -0.51 11.56
C SER A 115 -10.31 -0.94 12.40
N VAL A 116 -9.21 -1.24 11.75
CA VAL A 116 -7.87 -1.50 12.29
C VAL A 116 -6.82 -0.79 11.44
N GLU A 117 -5.57 -0.88 11.82
CA GLU A 117 -4.45 -0.42 10.99
C GLU A 117 -4.31 -1.32 9.75
N HIS A 118 -4.31 -0.72 8.58
CA HIS A 118 -4.42 -1.40 7.31
C HIS A 118 -3.46 -0.85 6.26
N TYR A 119 -2.92 -1.71 5.40
CA TYR A 119 -2.05 -1.31 4.29
C TYR A 119 -2.79 -1.38 2.97
N VAL A 120 -2.69 -0.31 2.19
CA VAL A 120 -3.27 -0.19 0.85
C VAL A 120 -2.24 0.30 -0.16
N LEU A 121 -2.52 0.13 -1.45
CA LEU A 121 -1.71 0.64 -2.54
C LEU A 121 -2.40 1.85 -3.18
N ILE A 122 -1.75 3.03 -3.20
CA ILE A 122 -2.21 4.19 -3.95
C ILE A 122 -1.45 4.23 -5.28
N THR A 123 -2.19 4.25 -6.39
CA THR A 123 -1.65 4.17 -7.75
C THR A 123 -1.75 5.48 -8.52
N LYS A 124 -2.63 6.39 -8.09
CA LYS A 124 -2.82 7.71 -8.69
C LYS A 124 -3.37 8.68 -7.66
N ILE A 125 -3.01 9.96 -7.78
CA ILE A 125 -3.60 11.08 -7.02
C ILE A 125 -3.82 12.22 -8.01
N ASP A 126 -5.04 12.69 -8.15
CA ASP A 126 -5.35 13.92 -8.89
C ASP A 126 -5.56 15.11 -7.92
N ASP A 127 -6.29 16.14 -8.34
CA ASP A 127 -6.47 17.33 -7.52
C ASP A 127 -7.46 17.14 -6.37
N ASN A 128 -8.36 16.15 -6.46
CA ASN A 128 -9.44 15.92 -5.50
C ASN A 128 -9.44 14.51 -4.90
N PHE A 129 -8.87 13.53 -5.61
CA PHE A 129 -9.03 12.12 -5.28
C PHE A 129 -7.72 11.35 -5.27
N ALA A 130 -7.65 10.34 -4.42
CA ALA A 130 -6.68 9.27 -4.44
C ALA A 130 -7.34 7.98 -4.96
N TYR A 131 -6.65 7.31 -5.86
CA TYR A 131 -7.04 6.05 -6.47
C TYR A 131 -6.27 4.93 -5.78
N ILE A 132 -7.00 4.11 -5.05
CA ILE A 132 -6.47 3.16 -4.10
C ILE A 132 -6.81 1.74 -4.54
N PHE A 133 -5.86 0.83 -4.52
CA PHE A 133 -6.17 -0.58 -4.51
C PHE A 133 -6.10 -1.09 -3.07
N ASP A 134 -7.28 -1.33 -2.51
CA ASP A 134 -7.45 -1.95 -1.21
C ASP A 134 -7.43 -3.47 -1.38
N PRO A 135 -6.49 -4.20 -0.75
CA PRO A 135 -6.48 -5.65 -0.84
C PRO A 135 -7.67 -6.32 -0.12
N TYR A 136 -8.36 -5.62 0.77
CA TYR A 136 -9.54 -6.15 1.43
C TYR A 136 -10.77 -6.04 0.52
N TYR A 137 -11.37 -7.18 0.16
CA TYR A 137 -12.55 -7.18 -0.70
C TYR A 137 -13.79 -6.73 0.06
N LEU A 138 -14.48 -5.75 -0.49
CA LEU A 138 -15.79 -5.29 -0.02
C LEU A 138 -16.75 -5.20 -1.21
N ASN A 139 -18.04 -5.45 -0.95
CA ASN A 139 -19.10 -5.27 -1.95
C ASN A 139 -19.27 -3.79 -2.34
N GLU A 140 -19.79 -3.53 -3.53
CA GLU A 140 -19.98 -2.18 -4.07
C GLU A 140 -20.81 -1.27 -3.16
N ASP A 141 -21.77 -1.83 -2.45
CA ASP A 141 -22.70 -1.07 -1.58
C ASP A 141 -22.13 -0.74 -0.19
N TYR A 142 -20.90 -1.19 0.14
CA TYR A 142 -20.38 -1.03 1.50
C TYR A 142 -20.25 0.45 1.92
N TYR A 143 -19.88 1.33 0.98
CA TYR A 143 -19.76 2.78 1.21
C TYR A 143 -20.94 3.57 0.60
N TYR A 144 -22.14 2.97 0.50
CA TYR A 144 -23.28 3.61 -0.12
C TYR A 144 -23.64 4.99 0.48
N ASP A 145 -23.52 5.13 1.80
CA ASP A 145 -23.79 6.38 2.54
C ASP A 145 -22.53 7.22 2.79
N ASP A 146 -21.36 6.87 2.22
CA ASP A 146 -20.11 7.60 2.39
C ASP A 146 -19.78 8.40 1.11
N GLU A 147 -19.97 9.72 1.18
CA GLU A 147 -19.74 10.61 0.03
C GLU A 147 -18.24 10.77 -0.34
N ASP A 148 -17.34 10.36 0.54
CA ASP A 148 -15.89 10.52 0.35
C ASP A 148 -15.21 9.30 -0.25
N VAL A 149 -15.87 8.14 -0.28
CA VAL A 149 -15.29 6.88 -0.74
C VAL A 149 -16.22 6.17 -1.71
N THR A 150 -15.70 5.75 -2.85
CA THR A 150 -16.41 4.97 -3.86
C THR A 150 -15.67 3.66 -4.14
N ILE A 151 -16.41 2.54 -4.22
CA ILE A 151 -15.88 1.24 -4.67
C ILE A 151 -15.99 1.14 -6.20
N VAL A 152 -14.94 0.64 -6.84
CA VAL A 152 -14.84 0.42 -8.28
C VAL A 152 -14.26 -0.97 -8.54
N LEU A 153 -15.09 -1.96 -8.85
CA LEU A 153 -14.62 -3.36 -8.97
C LEU A 153 -14.08 -3.76 -10.35
N HIS A 154 -14.26 -2.92 -11.38
CA HIS A 154 -13.83 -3.24 -12.76
C HIS A 154 -12.43 -2.75 -13.14
N GLU A 155 -11.80 -1.91 -12.31
CA GLU A 155 -10.45 -1.36 -12.55
C GLU A 155 -9.35 -2.21 -11.92
N THR A 156 -9.35 -3.50 -12.21
CA THR A 156 -8.53 -4.51 -11.51
C THR A 156 -7.01 -4.35 -11.67
N PHE A 157 -6.55 -3.51 -12.59
CA PHE A 157 -5.12 -3.28 -12.82
C PHE A 157 -4.57 -2.03 -12.12
N THR A 158 -5.45 -1.21 -11.58
CA THR A 158 -5.05 0.11 -11.05
C THR A 158 -5.60 0.39 -9.65
N HIS A 159 -6.91 0.31 -9.45
CA HIS A 159 -7.56 0.67 -8.20
C HIS A 159 -8.90 -0.02 -8.05
N ASN A 160 -9.38 -0.10 -6.83
CA ASN A 160 -10.73 -0.57 -6.53
C ASN A 160 -11.47 0.36 -5.54
N ARG A 161 -10.83 1.47 -5.17
CA ARG A 161 -11.40 2.55 -4.35
C ARG A 161 -10.99 3.90 -4.94
N ILE A 162 -11.90 4.87 -4.86
CA ILE A 162 -11.62 6.28 -5.10
C ILE A 162 -12.00 7.00 -3.80
N ALA A 163 -11.05 7.65 -3.16
CA ALA A 163 -11.26 8.38 -1.92
C ALA A 163 -10.90 9.85 -2.08
N ARG A 164 -11.66 10.78 -1.47
CA ARG A 164 -11.29 12.18 -1.43
C ARG A 164 -9.96 12.38 -0.70
N ILE A 165 -9.15 13.34 -1.14
CA ILE A 165 -7.86 13.65 -0.50
C ILE A 165 -8.05 14.05 0.96
N GLU A 166 -9.11 14.79 1.28
CA GLU A 166 -9.45 15.20 2.63
C GLU A 166 -9.67 13.98 3.54
N ARG A 167 -10.23 12.88 3.00
CA ARG A 167 -10.38 11.62 3.72
C ARG A 167 -9.04 11.03 4.13
N LEU A 168 -8.02 11.09 3.28
CA LEU A 168 -6.68 10.58 3.62
C LEU A 168 -6.06 11.37 4.77
N PHE A 169 -6.24 12.68 4.78
CA PHE A 169 -5.56 13.56 5.74
C PHE A 169 -6.41 13.94 6.98
N THR A 170 -7.63 13.39 7.10
CA THR A 170 -8.39 13.55 8.35
C THR A 170 -7.68 12.84 9.52
N GLU A 171 -7.79 13.39 10.72
CA GLU A 171 -7.26 12.76 11.95
C GLU A 171 -8.27 11.81 12.60
N GLU A 172 -9.49 11.80 12.10
CA GLU A 172 -10.54 10.91 12.57
C GLU A 172 -10.27 9.46 12.15
N LYS A 173 -10.74 8.51 12.95
CA LYS A 173 -10.72 7.08 12.61
C LYS A 173 -11.82 6.76 11.59
N LYS A 174 -11.61 7.21 10.35
CA LYS A 174 -12.44 6.89 9.20
C LYS A 174 -11.63 6.04 8.22
N ASP A 175 -12.29 5.15 7.50
CA ASP A 175 -11.62 4.29 6.53
C ASP A 175 -10.79 5.11 5.52
N PHE A 176 -9.59 4.63 5.23
CA PHE A 176 -8.54 5.28 4.43
C PHE A 176 -7.89 6.53 5.04
N SER A 177 -8.25 6.94 6.26
CA SER A 177 -7.53 7.99 6.97
C SER A 177 -6.10 7.56 7.32
N LEU A 178 -5.11 8.43 7.07
CA LEU A 178 -3.73 8.28 7.53
C LEU A 178 -3.58 8.63 9.02
N LEU A 179 -4.69 8.99 9.68
CA LEU A 179 -4.81 9.32 11.09
C LEU A 179 -4.02 10.59 11.49
N LYS A 180 -3.72 10.72 12.78
CA LYS A 180 -2.93 11.83 13.32
C LYS A 180 -1.56 11.88 12.70
N GLU A 181 -1.01 13.07 12.55
CA GLU A 181 0.31 13.28 11.98
C GLU A 181 1.38 12.39 12.60
N SER A 182 1.35 12.20 13.93
CA SER A 182 2.27 11.29 14.66
C SER A 182 2.21 9.83 14.21
N ASP A 183 1.10 9.41 13.61
CA ASP A 183 0.80 8.02 13.24
C ASP A 183 0.93 7.75 11.74
N ARG A 184 1.10 8.81 10.95
CA ARG A 184 1.20 8.68 9.49
C ARG A 184 2.45 7.93 9.06
N GLU A 185 2.28 7.05 8.08
CA GLU A 185 3.36 6.37 7.39
C GLU A 185 2.97 6.06 5.95
N VAL A 186 3.85 6.40 5.03
CA VAL A 186 3.74 5.99 3.62
C VAL A 186 5.11 5.56 3.09
N ILE A 187 5.12 4.62 2.16
CA ILE A 187 6.32 4.17 1.46
C ILE A 187 6.13 4.51 -0.01
N LEU A 188 6.92 5.45 -0.49
CA LEU A 188 6.95 5.89 -1.88
C LEU A 188 7.86 4.95 -2.66
N ILE A 189 7.36 4.34 -3.74
CA ILE A 189 8.08 3.35 -4.53
C ILE A 189 8.08 3.79 -5.99
N ASN A 190 9.26 3.89 -6.60
CA ASN A 190 9.44 4.17 -8.02
C ASN A 190 10.31 3.08 -8.68
N ARG A 191 10.05 2.87 -9.97
CA ARG A 191 10.87 2.03 -10.84
C ARG A 191 12.05 2.80 -11.39
#